data_fd2cb6e008b80652d1de76e4179c1e75
#
_entry.id   fd2cb6e008b80652d1de76e4179c1e75
#
_cell.length_a   1.000
_cell.length_b   1.000
_cell.length_c   1.000
_cell.angle_alpha   90.00
_cell.angle_beta   90.00
_cell.angle_gamma   90.00
#
_symmetry.space_group_name_H-M   'P 1'
#
loop_
_entity.id
_entity.type
_entity.pdbx_description
1 polymer ?
#
loop_
_entity_poly.entity_id
_entity_poly.type
_entity_poly.pdbx_seq_one_letter_code
_entity_poly.pdbx_strand_id
1 'polypeptide(L)'
;ETTNGHTHYLCGGSTCNGSGHENETYKTTFEKEIKQEGNTLKIGGESWAPTKGSNDTFYILPTGTYYLGSDISPEYTIKIENNVTLCLNGHKITAADGMDAIYMTGGSFPLTDCKGVGTITHASSKTGRGVYVSSGTFNMYGGSITGNKAQDAQGRGGGVYVYSGSGTFNMYGGSITGNETNRGGVYVTGKGSFTMSASADGQNIPSITGNNATENGGGVY
;
A
#
# COMPACT_ATOMS: atom_id res chain seq x y z
N GLU A 1 16.68 25.83 -2.19
CA GLU A 1 15.80 24.87 -1.49
C GLU A 1 16.43 23.50 -1.62
N THR A 2 16.93 22.99 -0.50
CA THR A 2 17.54 21.67 -0.44
C THR A 2 16.41 20.66 -0.45
N THR A 3 16.13 20.06 -1.59
CA THR A 3 15.40 18.81 -1.67
C THR A 3 16.24 17.76 -0.97
N ASN A 4 15.95 17.45 0.27
CA ASN A 4 16.53 16.31 0.98
C ASN A 4 15.99 15.03 0.34
N GLY A 5 16.55 14.65 -0.79
CA GLY A 5 16.25 13.39 -1.42
C GLY A 5 16.66 12.25 -0.50
N HIS A 6 15.70 11.57 0.10
CA HIS A 6 15.94 10.32 0.80
C HIS A 6 16.22 9.21 -0.22
N THR A 7 17.37 8.59 -0.14
CA THR A 7 17.61 7.34 -0.87
C THR A 7 17.06 6.19 -0.02
N HIS A 8 16.05 5.50 -0.54
CA HIS A 8 15.49 4.30 0.06
C HIS A 8 15.78 3.11 -0.85
N TYR A 9 15.99 1.97 -0.22
CA TYR A 9 16.10 0.71 -0.96
C TYR A 9 14.76 -0.02 -0.85
N LEU A 10 14.33 -0.63 -1.94
CA LEU A 10 13.09 -1.42 -1.95
C LEU A 10 13.22 -2.75 -1.19
N CYS A 11 14.21 -2.89 -0.33
CA CYS A 11 14.38 -4.06 0.52
C CYS A 11 13.37 -4.13 1.68
N GLY A 12 12.70 -3.02 2.02
CA GLY A 12 11.70 -2.96 3.08
C GLY A 12 12.21 -3.21 4.51
N GLY A 13 13.50 -3.43 4.68
CA GLY A 13 14.09 -3.71 5.99
C GLY A 13 14.47 -2.44 6.74
N SER A 14 14.15 -2.38 8.05
CA SER A 14 14.54 -1.27 8.93
C SER A 14 16.05 -1.07 9.05
N THR A 15 16.82 -2.08 8.71
CA THR A 15 18.29 -2.09 8.74
C THR A 15 18.94 -2.03 7.36
N CYS A 16 18.15 -1.89 6.31
CA CYS A 16 18.68 -1.80 4.96
C CYS A 16 19.46 -0.49 4.81
N ASN A 17 20.78 -0.60 4.74
CA ASN A 17 21.70 0.51 4.51
C ASN A 17 22.12 0.63 3.04
N GLY A 18 21.56 -0.22 2.17
CA GLY A 18 21.91 -0.31 0.76
C GLY A 18 23.13 -1.14 0.45
N SER A 19 23.81 -1.69 1.43
CA SER A 19 24.95 -2.58 1.20
C SER A 19 24.48 -3.88 0.56
N GLY A 20 25.08 -4.27 -0.54
CA GLY A 20 24.68 -5.44 -1.33
C GLY A 20 23.61 -5.13 -2.40
N HIS A 21 23.14 -3.89 -2.47
CA HIS A 21 22.12 -3.46 -3.45
C HIS A 21 22.63 -2.41 -4.45
N GLU A 22 23.93 -2.18 -4.46
CA GLU A 22 24.55 -1.10 -5.27
C GLU A 22 24.30 -1.24 -6.78
N ASN A 23 24.05 -2.46 -7.23
CA ASN A 23 23.81 -2.79 -8.65
C ASN A 23 22.37 -3.21 -8.94
N GLU A 24 21.44 -3.07 -7.98
CA GLU A 24 20.08 -3.55 -8.14
C GLU A 24 19.11 -2.43 -8.53
N THR A 25 18.08 -2.80 -9.30
CA THR A 25 16.97 -1.93 -9.71
C THR A 25 16.09 -1.47 -8.53
N TYR A 26 16.45 -1.84 -7.32
CA TYR A 26 15.73 -1.55 -6.07
C TYR A 26 16.12 -0.23 -5.40
N LYS A 27 17.21 0.40 -5.85
CA LYS A 27 17.61 1.72 -5.36
C LYS A 27 16.76 2.78 -6.04
N THR A 28 15.97 3.49 -5.26
CA THR A 28 15.15 4.60 -5.75
C THR A 28 15.37 5.83 -4.88
N THR A 29 15.49 6.99 -5.52
CA THR A 29 15.47 8.28 -4.81
C THR A 29 14.04 8.72 -4.68
N PHE A 30 13.57 8.90 -3.45
CA PHE A 30 12.23 9.41 -3.17
C PHE A 30 12.30 10.93 -3.12
N GLU A 31 11.65 11.58 -4.08
CA GLU A 31 11.84 13.00 -4.34
C GLU A 31 10.84 13.89 -3.60
N LYS A 32 9.64 13.36 -3.31
CA LYS A 32 8.54 14.18 -2.77
C LYS A 32 8.01 13.63 -1.47
N GLU A 33 8.01 14.50 -0.47
CA GLU A 33 7.38 14.23 0.82
C GLU A 33 5.85 14.31 0.70
N ILE A 34 5.16 13.32 1.28
CA ILE A 34 3.73 13.39 1.56
C ILE A 34 3.57 13.57 3.07
N LYS A 35 2.88 14.61 3.50
CA LYS A 35 2.59 14.85 4.91
C LYS A 35 1.20 15.44 5.12
N GLN A 36 0.75 15.37 6.36
CA GLN A 36 -0.48 16.02 6.79
C GLN A 36 -0.15 17.17 7.75
N GLU A 37 -0.71 18.33 7.47
CA GLU A 37 -0.66 19.51 8.34
C GLU A 37 -2.09 19.93 8.70
N GLY A 38 -2.48 19.68 9.94
CA GLY A 38 -3.90 19.81 10.34
C GLY A 38 -4.77 18.87 9.52
N ASN A 39 -5.74 19.40 8.80
CA ASN A 39 -6.64 18.64 7.92
C ASN A 39 -6.19 18.64 6.45
N THR A 40 -5.03 19.21 6.14
CA THR A 40 -4.56 19.34 4.75
C THR A 40 -3.46 18.35 4.45
N LEU A 41 -3.65 17.55 3.40
CA LEU A 41 -2.58 16.74 2.84
C LEU A 41 -1.71 17.60 1.91
N LYS A 42 -0.41 17.34 1.93
CA LYS A 42 0.57 18.04 1.10
C LYS A 42 1.50 17.08 0.39
N ILE A 43 1.94 17.46 -0.81
CA ILE A 43 3.02 16.81 -1.57
C ILE A 43 4.09 17.85 -1.87
N GLY A 44 5.32 17.62 -1.41
CA GLY A 44 6.43 18.54 -1.64
C GLY A 44 6.18 19.95 -1.10
N GLY A 45 5.39 20.08 -0.03
CA GLY A 45 4.98 21.35 0.57
C GLY A 45 3.69 21.96 -0.02
N GLU A 46 3.27 21.54 -1.22
CA GLU A 46 2.06 22.02 -1.87
C GLU A 46 0.80 21.26 -1.42
N SER A 47 -0.35 21.94 -1.39
CA SER A 47 -1.63 21.31 -1.02
C SER A 47 -2.03 20.23 -2.00
N TRP A 48 -2.28 19.02 -1.49
CA TRP A 48 -2.80 17.91 -2.27
C TRP A 48 -4.31 17.81 -2.06
N ALA A 49 -5.04 18.41 -2.98
CA ALA A 49 -6.50 18.44 -2.93
C ALA A 49 -7.11 17.19 -3.56
N PRO A 50 -8.26 16.72 -3.03
CA PRO A 50 -8.96 15.61 -3.65
C PRO A 50 -9.59 16.02 -4.99
N THR A 51 -9.63 15.08 -5.93
CA THR A 51 -10.24 15.26 -7.25
C THR A 51 -11.61 14.60 -7.28
N LYS A 52 -12.64 15.37 -7.63
CA LYS A 52 -14.00 14.86 -7.77
C LYS A 52 -14.16 14.18 -9.13
N GLY A 53 -14.51 12.90 -9.12
CA GLY A 53 -14.97 12.14 -10.27
C GLY A 53 -16.49 12.29 -10.48
N SER A 54 -17.06 11.45 -11.35
CA SER A 54 -18.50 11.46 -11.65
C SER A 54 -19.35 11.02 -10.44
N ASN A 55 -18.90 10.01 -9.70
CA ASN A 55 -19.62 9.43 -8.57
C ASN A 55 -18.78 9.37 -7.29
N ASP A 56 -17.46 9.54 -7.39
CA ASP A 56 -16.51 9.37 -6.31
C ASP A 56 -15.52 10.51 -6.25
N THR A 57 -14.88 10.66 -5.10
CA THR A 57 -13.81 11.61 -4.87
C THR A 57 -12.55 10.86 -4.44
N PHE A 58 -11.40 11.21 -4.97
CA PHE A 58 -10.13 10.53 -4.74
C PHE A 58 -8.99 11.52 -4.52
N TYR A 59 -8.00 11.14 -3.73
CA TYR A 59 -6.68 11.73 -3.79
C TYR A 59 -5.88 11.03 -4.88
N ILE A 60 -5.82 11.59 -6.08
CA ILE A 60 -5.03 11.02 -7.18
C ILE A 60 -3.56 11.31 -6.91
N LEU A 61 -2.75 10.26 -6.78
CA LEU A 61 -1.31 10.42 -6.61
C LEU A 61 -0.64 10.44 -7.99
N PRO A 62 -0.01 11.57 -8.39
CA PRO A 62 0.63 11.69 -9.69
C PRO A 62 1.81 10.71 -9.85
N THR A 63 2.23 10.46 -11.08
CA THR A 63 3.46 9.69 -11.35
C THR A 63 4.64 10.27 -10.59
N GLY A 64 5.40 9.42 -9.90
CA GLY A 64 6.55 9.86 -9.13
C GLY A 64 6.96 8.92 -8.01
N THR A 65 7.93 9.37 -7.24
CA THR A 65 8.51 8.68 -6.10
C THR A 65 8.28 9.49 -4.84
N TYR A 66 7.65 8.88 -3.84
CA TYR A 66 7.13 9.55 -2.66
C TYR A 66 7.54 8.84 -1.38
N TYR A 67 7.69 9.61 -0.30
CA TYR A 67 7.81 9.08 1.05
C TYR A 67 6.88 9.82 2.01
N LEU A 68 6.44 9.14 3.05
CA LEU A 68 5.66 9.78 4.10
C LEU A 68 6.60 10.54 5.05
N GLY A 69 6.29 11.81 5.30
CA GLY A 69 6.96 12.65 6.30
C GLY A 69 6.20 12.72 7.62
N SER A 70 4.97 12.23 7.65
CA SER A 70 4.12 12.10 8.84
C SER A 70 3.08 11.01 8.64
N ASP A 71 2.40 10.63 9.71
CA ASP A 71 1.14 9.89 9.62
C ASP A 71 0.12 10.72 8.85
N ILE A 72 -0.67 10.06 8.00
CA ILE A 72 -1.72 10.71 7.23
C ILE A 72 -3.06 9.99 7.41
N SER A 73 -4.14 10.78 7.39
CA SER A 73 -5.52 10.28 7.49
C SER A 73 -6.36 10.92 6.38
N PRO A 74 -6.24 10.42 5.14
CA PRO A 74 -6.99 10.96 4.00
C PRO A 74 -8.50 10.71 4.18
N GLU A 75 -9.32 11.73 3.86
CA GLU A 75 -10.78 11.64 3.88
C GLU A 75 -11.34 10.77 2.74
N TYR A 76 -10.58 10.60 1.69
CA TYR A 76 -10.94 9.81 0.50
C TYR A 76 -9.82 8.83 0.15
N THR A 77 -10.17 7.81 -0.59
CA THR A 77 -9.23 6.81 -1.11
C THR A 77 -8.09 7.46 -1.91
N ILE A 78 -6.86 7.01 -1.68
CA ILE A 78 -5.71 7.34 -2.52
C ILE A 78 -5.78 6.49 -3.80
N LYS A 79 -5.88 7.15 -4.95
CA LYS A 79 -5.99 6.48 -6.26
C LYS A 79 -4.66 6.49 -6.99
N ILE A 80 -4.28 5.31 -7.49
CA ILE A 80 -3.08 5.09 -8.31
C ILE A 80 -3.53 4.73 -9.73
N GLU A 81 -3.23 5.58 -10.69
CA GLU A 81 -3.59 5.40 -12.11
C GLU A 81 -2.36 5.11 -12.98
N ASN A 82 -1.18 5.53 -12.51
CA ASN A 82 0.07 5.48 -13.23
C ASN A 82 1.20 4.91 -12.34
N ASN A 83 2.45 5.04 -12.78
CA ASN A 83 3.60 4.54 -12.02
C ASN A 83 3.88 5.43 -10.81
N VAL A 84 3.74 4.88 -9.63
CA VAL A 84 3.98 5.55 -8.36
C VAL A 84 4.78 4.63 -7.46
N THR A 85 5.85 5.11 -6.87
CA THR A 85 6.58 4.41 -5.81
C THR A 85 6.39 5.14 -4.49
N LEU A 86 6.08 4.40 -3.41
CA LEU A 86 5.85 4.98 -2.09
C LEU A 86 6.67 4.25 -1.02
N CYS A 87 7.42 5.03 -0.23
CA CYS A 87 7.98 4.57 1.05
C CYS A 87 7.11 5.07 2.21
N LEU A 88 6.63 4.16 3.04
CA LEU A 88 5.90 4.53 4.26
C LEU A 88 6.80 5.25 5.28
N ASN A 89 8.13 5.04 5.23
CA ASN A 89 9.11 5.70 6.09
C ASN A 89 8.76 5.61 7.60
N GLY A 90 8.16 4.48 7.99
CA GLY A 90 7.72 4.23 9.36
C GLY A 90 6.40 4.90 9.75
N HIS A 91 5.76 5.59 8.83
CA HIS A 91 4.51 6.30 9.07
C HIS A 91 3.28 5.48 8.66
N LYS A 92 2.13 6.00 9.06
CA LYS A 92 0.84 5.33 8.90
C LYS A 92 -0.06 6.05 7.89
N ILE A 93 -0.74 5.26 7.05
CA ILE A 93 -1.91 5.70 6.30
C ILE A 93 -3.14 5.13 7.00
N THR A 94 -3.98 5.99 7.59
CA THR A 94 -5.25 5.59 8.22
C THR A 94 -6.39 6.00 7.32
N ALA A 95 -7.01 5.06 6.64
CA ALA A 95 -8.11 5.34 5.72
C ALA A 95 -9.41 5.72 6.45
N ALA A 96 -10.23 6.51 5.78
CA ALA A 96 -11.55 6.88 6.26
C ALA A 96 -12.52 5.68 6.21
N ASP A 97 -13.59 5.75 7.00
CA ASP A 97 -14.62 4.72 7.07
C ASP A 97 -15.32 4.51 5.73
N GLY A 98 -15.46 3.26 5.34
CA GLY A 98 -16.10 2.87 4.08
C GLY A 98 -15.23 3.06 2.84
N MET A 99 -13.98 3.55 2.99
CA MET A 99 -13.06 3.80 1.89
C MET A 99 -11.99 2.72 1.81
N ASP A 100 -11.56 2.36 0.61
CA ASP A 100 -10.30 1.62 0.48
C ASP A 100 -9.13 2.60 0.76
N ALA A 101 -8.08 2.15 1.44
CA ALA A 101 -6.95 3.05 1.67
C ALA A 101 -6.25 3.42 0.35
N ILE A 102 -6.04 2.41 -0.50
CA ILE A 102 -5.44 2.58 -1.83
C ILE A 102 -6.27 1.84 -2.87
N TYR A 103 -6.56 2.52 -3.98
CA TYR A 103 -7.25 1.97 -5.14
C TYR A 103 -6.40 2.11 -6.40
N MET A 104 -6.01 0.98 -6.99
CA MET A 104 -5.23 0.93 -8.22
C MET A 104 -6.11 0.65 -9.43
N THR A 105 -6.00 1.51 -10.44
CA THR A 105 -6.68 1.37 -11.73
C THR A 105 -5.70 1.26 -12.90
N GLY A 106 -4.39 1.31 -12.64
CA GLY A 106 -3.35 1.16 -13.65
C GLY A 106 -1.94 1.32 -13.07
N GLY A 107 -0.96 1.27 -13.94
CA GLY A 107 0.44 1.51 -13.61
C GLY A 107 1.10 0.44 -12.73
N SER A 108 2.24 0.80 -12.19
CA SER A 108 3.02 0.02 -11.24
C SER A 108 3.11 0.77 -9.92
N PHE A 109 2.84 0.06 -8.80
CA PHE A 109 2.89 0.63 -7.46
C PHE A 109 3.83 -0.20 -6.56
N PRO A 110 5.15 0.07 -6.58
CA PRO A 110 6.06 -0.36 -5.54
C PRO A 110 5.78 0.32 -4.20
N LEU A 111 5.50 -0.47 -3.16
CA LEU A 111 5.35 -0.04 -1.77
C LEU A 111 6.51 -0.58 -0.95
N THR A 112 7.17 0.28 -0.21
CA THR A 112 8.23 -0.10 0.71
C THR A 112 8.10 0.62 2.06
N ASP A 113 8.89 0.22 3.03
CA ASP A 113 9.01 0.88 4.32
C ASP A 113 10.42 0.73 4.87
N CYS A 114 11.22 1.77 4.76
CA CYS A 114 12.62 1.74 5.17
C CYS A 114 12.83 1.71 6.69
N LYS A 115 11.78 1.90 7.49
CA LYS A 115 11.85 1.83 8.97
C LYS A 115 11.16 0.60 9.55
N GLY A 116 10.45 -0.18 8.73
CA GLY A 116 9.87 -1.47 9.11
C GLY A 116 8.66 -1.42 10.03
N VAL A 117 8.11 -0.23 10.32
CA VAL A 117 6.96 -0.04 11.23
C VAL A 117 5.79 0.70 10.59
N GLY A 118 5.94 1.09 9.31
CA GLY A 118 4.90 1.78 8.55
C GLY A 118 3.70 0.89 8.25
N THR A 119 2.50 1.47 8.27
CA THR A 119 1.27 0.69 8.12
C THR A 119 0.25 1.36 7.20
N ILE A 120 -0.54 0.52 6.51
CA ILE A 120 -1.79 0.88 5.84
C ILE A 120 -2.93 0.24 6.61
N THR A 121 -3.83 1.05 7.17
CA THR A 121 -4.82 0.58 8.14
C THR A 121 -6.10 1.40 8.13
N HIS A 122 -7.10 0.94 8.87
CA HIS A 122 -8.26 1.71 9.30
C HIS A 122 -8.22 1.89 10.82
N ALA A 123 -8.90 2.92 11.32
CA ALA A 123 -9.17 3.02 12.76
C ALA A 123 -10.04 1.84 13.21
N SER A 124 -9.92 1.43 14.48
CA SER A 124 -10.73 0.34 15.02
C SER A 124 -12.22 0.65 14.84
N SER A 125 -13.02 -0.35 14.51
CA SER A 125 -14.45 -0.28 14.14
C SER A 125 -14.75 0.37 12.79
N LYS A 126 -13.77 0.85 12.04
CA LYS A 126 -13.93 1.39 10.68
C LYS A 126 -13.74 0.29 9.64
N THR A 127 -14.32 0.50 8.48
CA THR A 127 -14.40 -0.49 7.41
C THR A 127 -13.78 0.02 6.13
N GLY A 128 -13.28 -0.89 5.30
CA GLY A 128 -12.61 -0.63 4.04
C GLY A 128 -11.45 -1.61 3.84
N ARG A 129 -11.00 -1.76 2.61
CA ARG A 129 -9.85 -2.60 2.28
C ARG A 129 -8.56 -1.80 2.41
N GLY A 130 -7.44 -2.50 2.68
CA GLY A 130 -6.13 -1.89 2.64
C GLY A 130 -5.77 -1.46 1.21
N VAL A 131 -5.70 -2.41 0.28
CA VAL A 131 -5.39 -2.14 -1.14
C VAL A 131 -6.37 -2.87 -2.05
N TYR A 132 -6.97 -2.13 -2.99
CA TYR A 132 -7.77 -2.68 -4.06
C TYR A 132 -7.02 -2.55 -5.39
N VAL A 133 -6.67 -3.66 -6.03
CA VAL A 133 -5.97 -3.72 -7.31
C VAL A 133 -6.97 -4.12 -8.39
N SER A 134 -7.58 -3.14 -9.05
CA SER A 134 -8.50 -3.37 -10.17
C SER A 134 -7.72 -3.63 -11.47
N SER A 135 -6.60 -2.93 -11.66
CA SER A 135 -5.70 -3.09 -12.79
C SER A 135 -4.30 -2.60 -12.39
N GLY A 136 -3.29 -2.98 -13.18
CA GLY A 136 -1.89 -2.63 -12.91
C GLY A 136 -1.20 -3.63 -11.97
N THR A 137 0.00 -3.28 -11.51
CA THR A 137 0.84 -4.16 -10.71
C THR A 137 1.17 -3.53 -9.37
N PHE A 138 0.70 -4.12 -8.29
CA PHE A 138 1.10 -3.81 -6.93
C PHE A 138 2.30 -4.66 -6.55
N ASN A 139 3.40 -4.04 -6.15
CA ASN A 139 4.61 -4.71 -5.67
C ASN A 139 4.87 -4.29 -4.22
N MET A 140 4.75 -5.21 -3.28
CA MET A 140 5.00 -4.93 -1.86
C MET A 140 6.36 -5.46 -1.45
N TYR A 141 7.27 -4.57 -1.07
CA TYR A 141 8.62 -4.86 -0.59
C TYR A 141 8.75 -4.68 0.91
N GLY A 142 7.85 -3.93 1.55
CA GLY A 142 7.89 -3.67 2.99
C GLY A 142 6.62 -2.99 3.49
N GLY A 143 6.60 -2.72 4.79
CA GLY A 143 5.45 -2.18 5.50
C GLY A 143 4.43 -3.24 5.90
N SER A 144 3.34 -2.81 6.50
CA SER A 144 2.28 -3.70 6.96
C SER A 144 0.90 -3.22 6.50
N ILE A 145 0.09 -4.12 5.96
CA ILE A 145 -1.33 -3.89 5.68
C ILE A 145 -2.12 -4.61 6.77
N THR A 146 -2.71 -3.84 7.70
CA THR A 146 -3.26 -4.39 8.94
C THR A 146 -4.50 -3.64 9.42
N GLY A 147 -5.38 -4.33 10.17
CA GLY A 147 -6.56 -3.71 10.77
C GLY A 147 -7.60 -3.20 9.77
N ASN A 148 -7.58 -3.72 8.55
CA ASN A 148 -8.56 -3.38 7.52
C ASN A 148 -9.70 -4.40 7.55
N LYS A 149 -10.93 -3.93 7.24
CA LYS A 149 -12.12 -4.76 7.28
C LYS A 149 -12.93 -4.62 6.00
N ALA A 150 -12.95 -5.67 5.18
CA ALA A 150 -13.72 -5.66 3.96
C ALA A 150 -15.21 -5.49 4.24
N GLN A 151 -15.85 -4.54 3.54
CA GLN A 151 -17.24 -4.13 3.80
C GLN A 151 -18.22 -4.60 2.71
N ASP A 152 -17.74 -5.05 1.55
CA ASP A 152 -18.65 -5.52 0.52
C ASP A 152 -19.45 -6.75 0.99
N ALA A 153 -20.63 -6.97 0.40
CA ALA A 153 -21.52 -8.06 0.78
C ALA A 153 -20.87 -9.46 0.68
N GLN A 154 -19.77 -9.57 -0.04
CA GLN A 154 -18.97 -10.77 -0.19
C GLN A 154 -17.71 -10.76 0.69
N GLY A 155 -17.43 -9.64 1.40
CA GLY A 155 -16.29 -9.49 2.32
C GLY A 155 -14.96 -9.89 1.69
N ARG A 156 -14.64 -9.38 0.51
CA ARG A 156 -13.48 -9.81 -0.29
C ARG A 156 -12.23 -9.03 0.03
N GLY A 157 -11.16 -9.74 0.48
CA GLY A 157 -9.83 -9.19 0.62
C GLY A 157 -9.71 -8.04 1.59
N GLY A 158 -9.79 -8.28 2.90
CA GLY A 158 -9.66 -7.21 3.89
C GLY A 158 -8.33 -6.46 3.79
N GLY A 159 -7.21 -7.17 3.62
CA GLY A 159 -5.90 -6.58 3.38
C GLY A 159 -5.73 -6.15 1.93
N VAL A 160 -5.76 -7.10 1.00
CA VAL A 160 -5.57 -6.84 -0.44
C VAL A 160 -6.65 -7.56 -1.24
N TYR A 161 -7.28 -6.83 -2.16
CA TYR A 161 -8.21 -7.39 -3.14
C TYR A 161 -7.65 -7.21 -4.55
N VAL A 162 -7.42 -8.32 -5.26
CA VAL A 162 -6.99 -8.32 -6.67
C VAL A 162 -8.18 -8.72 -7.53
N TYR A 163 -8.68 -7.77 -8.31
CA TYR A 163 -9.89 -7.95 -9.12
C TYR A 163 -9.61 -8.60 -10.47
N SER A 164 -10.65 -9.15 -11.08
CA SER A 164 -10.63 -10.03 -12.24
C SER A 164 -10.17 -9.42 -13.58
N GLY A 165 -9.84 -8.13 -13.63
CA GLY A 165 -9.45 -7.47 -14.88
C GLY A 165 -8.04 -7.87 -15.34
N SER A 166 -7.03 -7.18 -14.83
CA SER A 166 -5.62 -7.40 -15.12
C SER A 166 -4.74 -7.01 -13.92
N GLY A 167 -5.30 -7.06 -12.72
CA GLY A 167 -4.57 -6.75 -11.49
C GLY A 167 -3.54 -7.83 -11.18
N THR A 168 -2.35 -7.40 -10.80
CA THR A 168 -1.27 -8.27 -10.33
C THR A 168 -0.81 -7.78 -8.97
N PHE A 169 -0.64 -8.70 -8.04
CA PHE A 169 -0.03 -8.43 -6.74
C PHE A 169 1.19 -9.31 -6.55
N ASN A 170 2.36 -8.71 -6.38
CA ASN A 170 3.60 -9.38 -6.04
C ASN A 170 4.03 -8.95 -4.64
N MET A 171 4.24 -9.90 -3.75
CA MET A 171 4.68 -9.66 -2.38
C MET A 171 6.08 -10.22 -2.19
N TYR A 172 7.06 -9.33 -2.07
CA TYR A 172 8.48 -9.63 -1.89
C TYR A 172 8.96 -9.40 -0.46
N GLY A 173 8.15 -8.73 0.36
CA GLY A 173 8.42 -8.42 1.76
C GLY A 173 7.21 -7.81 2.43
N GLY A 174 7.37 -7.44 3.69
CA GLY A 174 6.31 -6.86 4.51
C GLY A 174 5.29 -7.88 5.03
N SER A 175 4.19 -7.39 5.56
CA SER A 175 3.18 -8.24 6.20
C SER A 175 1.74 -7.84 5.88
N ILE A 176 0.85 -8.83 5.77
CA ILE A 176 -0.59 -8.65 5.71
C ILE A 176 -1.18 -9.41 6.89
N THR A 177 -1.65 -8.68 7.91
CA THR A 177 -2.01 -9.30 9.18
C THR A 177 -3.16 -8.58 9.88
N GLY A 178 -3.94 -9.32 10.69
CA GLY A 178 -5.01 -8.73 11.50
C GLY A 178 -6.13 -8.06 10.69
N ASN A 179 -6.32 -8.43 9.41
CA ASN A 179 -7.42 -7.93 8.60
C ASN A 179 -8.65 -8.83 8.76
N GLU A 180 -9.83 -8.22 8.81
CA GLU A 180 -11.10 -8.93 8.90
C GLU A 180 -11.79 -8.99 7.54
N THR A 181 -12.35 -10.16 7.21
CA THR A 181 -12.92 -10.41 5.90
C THR A 181 -13.88 -11.60 5.95
N ASN A 182 -14.68 -11.82 4.92
CA ASN A 182 -15.35 -13.11 4.75
C ASN A 182 -14.42 -14.10 4.02
N ARG A 183 -13.55 -13.60 3.13
CA ARG A 183 -12.66 -14.43 2.27
C ARG A 183 -11.31 -13.80 2.09
N GLY A 184 -10.29 -14.41 2.67
CA GLY A 184 -8.88 -14.08 2.50
C GLY A 184 -8.42 -12.71 3.00
N GLY A 185 -7.35 -12.66 3.77
CA GLY A 185 -6.60 -11.43 3.97
C GLY A 185 -6.13 -10.85 2.64
N VAL A 186 -5.74 -11.74 1.70
CA VAL A 186 -5.58 -11.49 0.27
C VAL A 186 -6.64 -12.26 -0.50
N TYR A 187 -7.41 -11.58 -1.34
CA TYR A 187 -8.41 -12.19 -2.21
C TYR A 187 -8.10 -11.92 -3.67
N VAL A 188 -8.01 -12.98 -4.48
CA VAL A 188 -7.72 -12.91 -5.92
C VAL A 188 -8.87 -13.51 -6.69
N THR A 189 -9.38 -12.82 -7.71
CA THR A 189 -10.48 -13.32 -8.51
C THR A 189 -10.26 -13.18 -10.01
N GLY A 190 -10.88 -14.04 -10.76
CA GLY A 190 -10.91 -14.04 -12.23
C GLY A 190 -9.52 -14.22 -12.84
N LYS A 191 -9.03 -13.19 -13.55
CA LYS A 191 -7.71 -13.18 -14.20
C LYS A 191 -6.64 -12.45 -13.37
N GLY A 192 -6.96 -12.03 -12.14
CA GLY A 192 -5.99 -11.48 -11.23
C GLY A 192 -4.88 -12.48 -10.91
N SER A 193 -3.71 -11.99 -10.55
CA SER A 193 -2.59 -12.84 -10.14
C SER A 193 -1.98 -12.39 -8.83
N PHE A 194 -1.51 -13.36 -8.05
CA PHE A 194 -0.77 -13.13 -6.82
C PHE A 194 0.48 -14.01 -6.79
N THR A 195 1.60 -13.40 -6.48
CA THR A 195 2.87 -14.10 -6.27
C THR A 195 3.46 -13.66 -4.94
N MET A 196 3.97 -14.62 -4.17
CA MET A 196 4.66 -14.38 -2.92
C MET A 196 6.02 -15.07 -2.96
N SER A 197 7.10 -14.30 -2.78
CA SER A 197 8.47 -14.82 -2.73
C SER A 197 9.32 -13.94 -1.83
N ALA A 198 10.35 -14.48 -1.22
CA ALA A 198 11.32 -13.66 -0.52
C ALA A 198 11.98 -12.66 -1.47
N SER A 199 12.51 -11.56 -0.94
CA SER A 199 13.35 -10.65 -1.71
C SER A 199 14.57 -11.38 -2.29
N ALA A 200 15.13 -10.87 -3.39
CA ALA A 200 16.25 -11.52 -4.09
C ALA A 200 17.48 -11.73 -3.19
N ASP A 201 17.67 -10.88 -2.20
CA ASP A 201 18.72 -10.98 -1.19
C ASP A 201 18.37 -11.91 0.00
N GLY A 202 17.13 -12.42 0.04
CA GLY A 202 16.63 -13.27 1.13
C GLY A 202 16.44 -12.56 2.48
N GLN A 203 16.63 -11.24 2.54
CA GLN A 203 16.54 -10.47 3.80
C GLN A 203 15.09 -10.17 4.18
N ASN A 204 14.19 -10.02 3.21
CA ASN A 204 12.78 -9.80 3.44
C ASN A 204 11.97 -11.04 3.12
N ILE A 205 11.31 -11.56 4.15
CA ILE A 205 10.39 -12.70 4.03
C ILE A 205 8.97 -12.14 4.16
N PRO A 206 8.17 -12.19 3.08
CA PRO A 206 6.80 -11.73 3.14
C PRO A 206 5.97 -12.64 4.05
N SER A 207 4.97 -12.06 4.73
CA SER A 207 4.14 -12.79 5.68
C SER A 207 2.66 -12.44 5.53
N ILE A 208 1.80 -13.47 5.48
CA ILE A 208 0.34 -13.32 5.52
C ILE A 208 -0.17 -14.17 6.68
N THR A 209 -0.48 -13.54 7.81
CA THR A 209 -0.80 -14.25 9.04
C THR A 209 -1.88 -13.53 9.86
N GLY A 210 -2.57 -14.23 10.75
CA GLY A 210 -3.49 -13.64 11.70
C GLY A 210 -4.67 -12.88 11.10
N ASN A 211 -4.97 -13.07 9.81
CA ASN A 211 -6.17 -12.50 9.21
C ASN A 211 -7.39 -13.35 9.56
N ASN A 212 -8.50 -12.71 9.89
CA ASN A 212 -9.72 -13.37 10.32
C ASN A 212 -10.74 -13.44 9.17
N ALA A 213 -10.92 -14.62 8.61
CA ALA A 213 -11.92 -14.88 7.58
C ALA A 213 -13.09 -15.68 8.15
N THR A 214 -14.33 -15.21 7.93
CA THR A 214 -15.54 -15.87 8.46
C THR A 214 -16.03 -17.02 7.57
N GLU A 215 -15.63 -17.07 6.29
CA GLU A 215 -16.05 -18.10 5.35
C GLU A 215 -14.88 -18.97 4.89
N ASN A 216 -13.95 -18.43 4.11
CA ASN A 216 -12.89 -19.20 3.44
C ASN A 216 -11.55 -18.46 3.45
N GLY A 217 -10.43 -19.23 3.50
CA GLY A 217 -9.08 -18.75 3.20
C GLY A 217 -8.60 -17.61 4.08
N GLY A 218 -8.36 -17.81 5.38
CA GLY A 218 -7.89 -16.75 6.28
C GLY A 218 -6.65 -16.00 5.76
N GLY A 219 -5.72 -16.68 5.08
CA GLY A 219 -4.56 -16.04 4.46
C GLY A 219 -4.88 -15.53 3.05
N VAL A 220 -4.95 -16.45 2.08
CA VAL A 220 -5.18 -16.17 0.65
C VAL A 220 -6.38 -17.00 0.17
N TYR A 221 -7.20 -16.39 -0.67
CA TYR A 221 -8.34 -17.05 -1.32
C TYR A 221 -8.34 -16.75 -2.82
#